data_99d4946871c98a96f0e903d6df07086a
#
_entry.id   99d4946871c98a96f0e903d6df07086a
#
_cell.length_a   1.000
_cell.length_b   1.000
_cell.length_c   1.000
_cell.angle_alpha   90.00
_cell.angle_beta   90.00
_cell.angle_gamma   90.00
#
_symmetry.space_group_name_H-M   'P 1'
#
loop_
_entity.id
_entity.type
_entity.pdbx_description
1 polymer ?
#
loop_
_entity_poly.entity_id
_entity_poly.type
_entity_poly.pdbx_seq_one_letter_code
_entity_poly.pdbx_strand_id
1 'polypeptide(L)'
;FAWSVIDAKWPGFEDAFLKFKPGKLLIQPDDYWDGLLKDQRIVRNGAKIMSVRANAKFVADIAREHGSFAKLIGKWPSSDEIGLLDLMTKKGSRLGGNTGQMLLRFLGWDGFVTSKDVVAALRESGLDIAETPTSKKDLAKIQAAFNAWHGETGLPYVHLSRICAMSAGANYAAEKLAQMGSGE
;
A
#
# COMPACT_ATOMS: atom_id res chain seq x y z
N PHE A 1 5.53 -12.89 9.25
CA PHE A 1 5.65 -12.32 10.61
C PHE A 1 4.26 -12.04 11.17
N ALA A 2 4.04 -12.35 12.44
CA ALA A 2 2.85 -11.91 13.14
C ALA A 2 2.92 -10.39 13.39
N TRP A 3 1.81 -9.69 13.21
CA TRP A 3 1.73 -8.25 13.46
C TRP A 3 2.13 -7.89 14.89
N SER A 4 1.74 -8.70 15.88
CA SER A 4 2.11 -8.52 17.29
C SER A 4 3.63 -8.41 17.52
N VAL A 5 4.44 -9.10 16.73
CA VAL A 5 5.93 -9.01 16.81
C VAL A 5 6.41 -7.66 16.28
N ILE A 6 5.77 -7.14 15.25
CA ILE A 6 6.11 -5.82 14.67
C ILE A 6 5.71 -4.73 15.66
N ASP A 7 4.50 -4.79 16.22
CA ASP A 7 3.98 -3.80 17.17
C ASP A 7 4.86 -3.75 18.43
N ALA A 8 5.23 -4.90 19.00
CA ALA A 8 6.12 -4.98 20.15
C ALA A 8 7.52 -4.38 19.88
N LYS A 9 7.99 -4.41 18.63
CA LYS A 9 9.28 -3.85 18.22
C LYS A 9 9.20 -2.43 17.65
N TRP A 10 8.00 -1.85 17.55
CA TRP A 10 7.82 -0.57 16.89
C TRP A 10 8.67 0.58 17.48
N PRO A 11 8.78 0.74 18.82
CA PRO A 11 9.67 1.74 19.39
C PRO A 11 11.15 1.55 18.97
N GLY A 12 11.58 0.30 18.86
CA GLY A 12 12.91 -0.05 18.36
C GLY A 12 13.12 0.33 16.90
N PHE A 13 12.10 0.15 16.05
CA PHE A 13 12.13 0.61 14.66
C PHE A 13 12.23 2.14 14.58
N GLU A 14 11.43 2.87 15.36
CA GLU A 14 11.49 4.34 15.35
C GLU A 14 12.86 4.87 15.75
N ASP A 15 13.49 4.28 16.77
CA ASP A 15 14.82 4.68 17.23
C ASP A 15 15.89 4.29 16.20
N ALA A 16 15.87 3.04 15.73
CA ALA A 16 16.84 2.52 14.76
C ALA A 16 16.79 3.27 13.42
N PHE A 17 15.62 3.73 12.99
CA PHE A 17 15.45 4.50 11.75
C PHE A 17 15.26 6.01 11.98
N LEU A 18 15.76 6.58 13.10
CA LEU A 18 15.81 8.02 13.37
C LEU A 18 14.43 8.70 13.22
N LYS A 19 13.39 8.05 13.75
CA LYS A 19 11.98 8.47 13.61
C LYS A 19 11.53 8.57 12.15
N PHE A 20 12.10 7.77 11.28
CA PHE A 20 11.85 7.73 9.84
C PHE A 20 11.95 9.10 9.15
N LYS A 21 12.83 9.99 9.65
CA LYS A 21 13.06 11.32 9.05
C LYS A 21 13.96 11.18 7.81
N PRO A 22 13.46 11.41 6.58
CA PRO A 22 14.22 11.15 5.36
C PRO A 22 15.56 11.89 5.34
N GLY A 23 15.58 13.17 5.69
CA GLY A 23 16.81 13.97 5.72
C GLY A 23 17.88 13.45 6.68
N LYS A 24 17.48 12.84 7.82
CA LYS A 24 18.41 12.20 8.75
C LYS A 24 18.93 10.86 8.24
N LEU A 25 18.10 10.11 7.55
CA LEU A 25 18.47 8.80 6.99
C LEU A 25 19.41 8.93 5.79
N LEU A 26 19.25 9.98 4.98
CA LEU A 26 20.05 10.19 3.77
C LEU A 26 21.52 10.51 4.04
N ILE A 27 21.83 11.10 5.19
CA ILE A 27 23.20 11.47 5.56
C ILE A 27 23.95 10.36 6.33
N GLN A 28 23.27 9.21 6.57
CA GLN A 28 23.91 8.11 7.30
C GLN A 28 24.91 7.38 6.42
N PRO A 29 26.12 7.09 6.95
CA PRO A 29 27.13 6.31 6.25
C PRO A 29 26.74 4.84 6.09
N ASP A 30 27.46 4.10 5.27
CA ASP A 30 27.18 2.68 5.03
C ASP A 30 27.28 1.83 6.29
N ASP A 31 28.24 2.11 7.17
CA ASP A 31 28.41 1.43 8.47
C ASP A 31 27.16 1.50 9.36
N TYR A 32 26.39 2.58 9.28
CA TYR A 32 25.11 2.69 9.99
C TYR A 32 24.11 1.64 9.46
N TRP A 33 23.99 1.48 8.16
CA TRP A 33 23.09 0.51 7.53
C TRP A 33 23.53 -0.92 7.79
N ASP A 34 24.83 -1.18 7.80
CA ASP A 34 25.41 -2.48 8.15
C ASP A 34 25.17 -2.82 9.63
N GLY A 35 25.21 -1.82 10.51
CA GLY A 35 24.86 -1.95 11.90
C GLY A 35 23.42 -2.38 12.14
N LEU A 36 22.47 -1.86 11.34
CA LEU A 36 21.07 -2.25 11.42
C LEU A 36 20.80 -3.72 11.07
N LEU A 37 21.65 -4.35 10.27
CA LEU A 37 21.56 -5.79 9.97
C LEU A 37 21.81 -6.67 11.21
N LYS A 38 22.45 -6.13 12.23
CA LYS A 38 22.77 -6.80 13.50
C LYS A 38 21.93 -6.31 14.68
N ASP A 39 21.13 -5.26 14.48
CA ASP A 39 20.35 -4.61 15.53
C ASP A 39 19.18 -5.50 15.98
N GLN A 40 19.20 -5.90 17.26
CA GLN A 40 18.16 -6.76 17.84
C GLN A 40 16.85 -6.03 18.17
N ARG A 41 16.87 -4.69 18.19
CA ARG A 41 15.66 -3.88 18.42
C ARG A 41 14.65 -4.01 17.28
N ILE A 42 15.12 -4.38 16.08
CA ILE A 42 14.30 -4.50 14.87
C ILE A 42 14.29 -5.94 14.33
N VAL A 43 13.39 -6.19 13.37
CA VAL A 43 13.43 -7.42 12.59
C VAL A 43 14.53 -7.31 11.53
N ARG A 44 15.53 -8.16 11.63
CA ARG A 44 16.75 -8.15 10.81
C ARG A 44 16.50 -8.75 9.42
N ASN A 45 15.84 -7.99 8.54
CA ASN A 45 15.65 -8.34 7.14
C ASN A 45 16.38 -7.32 6.26
N GLY A 46 17.52 -7.70 5.72
CA GLY A 46 18.40 -6.80 4.97
C GLY A 46 17.69 -6.10 3.81
N ALA A 47 16.88 -6.84 3.03
CA ALA A 47 16.16 -6.26 1.90
C ALA A 47 15.13 -5.20 2.34
N LYS A 48 14.47 -5.40 3.49
CA LYS A 48 13.55 -4.42 4.06
C LYS A 48 14.29 -3.23 4.67
N ILE A 49 15.42 -3.46 5.35
CA ILE A 49 16.26 -2.39 5.91
C ILE A 49 16.76 -1.48 4.78
N MET A 50 17.33 -2.05 3.74
CA MET A 50 17.82 -1.27 2.58
C MET A 50 16.69 -0.57 1.81
N SER A 51 15.46 -1.12 1.84
CA SER A 51 14.31 -0.42 1.24
C SER A 51 13.95 0.87 1.98
N VAL A 52 14.22 0.98 3.29
CA VAL A 52 14.03 2.24 4.04
C VAL A 52 14.97 3.33 3.52
N ARG A 53 16.26 2.99 3.28
CA ARG A 53 17.24 3.91 2.67
C ARG A 53 16.78 4.39 1.30
N ALA A 54 16.39 3.46 0.44
CA ALA A 54 15.93 3.79 -0.90
C ALA A 54 14.65 4.65 -0.89
N ASN A 55 13.70 4.33 0.00
CA ASN A 55 12.46 5.08 0.12
C ASN A 55 12.66 6.46 0.77
N ALA A 56 13.62 6.63 1.67
CA ALA A 56 14.01 7.94 2.18
C ALA A 56 14.48 8.86 1.03
N LYS A 57 15.28 8.32 0.10
CA LYS A 57 15.68 9.03 -1.12
C LYS A 57 14.50 9.36 -2.01
N PHE A 58 13.65 8.37 -2.29
CA PHE A 58 12.44 8.55 -3.09
C PHE A 58 11.55 9.67 -2.55
N VAL A 59 11.24 9.64 -1.24
CA VAL A 59 10.40 10.67 -0.61
C VAL A 59 11.06 12.06 -0.66
N ALA A 60 12.37 12.14 -0.49
CA ALA A 60 13.11 13.40 -0.58
C ALA A 60 13.14 13.97 -2.02
N ASP A 61 13.31 13.10 -3.02
CA ASP A 61 13.29 13.50 -4.42
C ASP A 61 11.89 14.02 -4.82
N ILE A 62 10.84 13.32 -4.42
CA ILE A 62 9.44 13.75 -4.63
C ILE A 62 9.17 15.08 -3.89
N ALA A 63 9.69 15.25 -2.67
CA ALA A 63 9.49 16.48 -1.93
C ALA A 63 10.14 17.69 -2.63
N ARG A 64 11.29 17.50 -3.26
CA ARG A 64 11.98 18.53 -4.05
C ARG A 64 11.22 18.89 -5.32
N GLU A 65 10.65 17.88 -6.02
CA GLU A 65 9.93 18.07 -7.29
C GLU A 65 8.50 18.61 -7.08
N HIS A 66 7.81 18.15 -6.03
CA HIS A 66 6.37 18.39 -5.83
C HIS A 66 6.03 19.09 -4.50
N GLY A 67 7.05 19.47 -3.71
CA GLY A 67 6.90 20.10 -2.40
C GLY A 67 6.72 19.12 -1.24
N SER A 68 6.06 17.99 -1.42
CA SER A 68 6.03 16.85 -0.49
C SER A 68 5.43 15.61 -1.15
N PHE A 69 5.71 14.43 -0.57
CA PHE A 69 5.04 13.18 -0.99
C PHE A 69 3.52 13.28 -0.80
N ALA A 70 3.07 13.83 0.32
CA ALA A 70 1.64 14.03 0.59
C ALA A 70 0.97 14.95 -0.43
N LYS A 71 1.64 16.00 -0.90
CA LYS A 71 1.11 16.88 -1.96
C LYS A 71 1.01 16.16 -3.30
N LEU A 72 1.98 15.30 -3.63
CA LEU A 72 1.91 14.50 -4.85
C LEU A 72 0.68 13.58 -4.81
N ILE A 73 0.57 12.72 -3.79
CA ILE A 73 -0.53 11.75 -3.71
C ILE A 73 -1.90 12.43 -3.56
N GLY A 74 -2.00 13.52 -2.79
CA GLY A 74 -3.25 14.25 -2.60
C GLY A 74 -3.75 14.98 -3.84
N LYS A 75 -2.88 15.22 -4.84
CA LYS A 75 -3.25 15.78 -6.15
C LYS A 75 -3.43 14.73 -7.23
N TRP A 76 -2.99 13.50 -6.99
CA TRP A 76 -3.13 12.43 -7.97
C TRP A 76 -4.57 11.96 -8.04
N PRO A 77 -5.16 11.86 -9.23
CA PRO A 77 -6.56 11.47 -9.34
C PRO A 77 -6.76 9.99 -9.01
N SER A 78 -7.77 9.66 -8.21
CA SER A 78 -8.14 8.27 -7.90
C SER A 78 -8.51 7.45 -9.15
N SER A 79 -8.91 8.12 -10.21
CA SER A 79 -9.16 7.51 -11.52
C SER A 79 -7.91 6.99 -12.23
N ASP A 80 -6.72 7.25 -11.69
CA ASP A 80 -5.42 6.76 -12.18
C ASP A 80 -4.54 6.19 -11.05
N GLU A 81 -5.10 5.35 -10.18
CA GLU A 81 -4.34 4.66 -9.14
C GLU A 81 -3.20 3.83 -9.72
N ILE A 82 -3.43 3.17 -10.85
CA ILE A 82 -2.42 2.32 -11.50
C ILE A 82 -1.21 3.15 -11.96
N GLY A 83 -1.41 4.38 -12.42
CA GLY A 83 -0.30 5.31 -12.72
C GLY A 83 0.50 5.68 -11.48
N LEU A 84 -0.16 5.95 -10.36
CA LEU A 84 0.51 6.22 -9.08
C LEU A 84 1.32 5.01 -8.58
N LEU A 85 0.76 3.81 -8.66
CA LEU A 85 1.45 2.57 -8.30
C LEU A 85 2.64 2.26 -9.21
N ASP A 86 2.54 2.55 -10.51
CA ASP A 86 3.65 2.43 -11.46
C ASP A 86 4.80 3.39 -11.09
N LEU A 87 4.49 4.64 -10.74
CA LEU A 87 5.46 5.61 -10.22
C LEU A 87 6.14 5.09 -8.95
N MET A 88 5.35 4.62 -7.97
CA MET A 88 5.87 4.10 -6.70
C MET A 88 6.71 2.85 -6.88
N THR A 89 6.35 1.98 -7.84
CA THR A 89 7.10 0.78 -8.17
C THR A 89 8.44 1.11 -8.83
N LYS A 90 8.46 2.09 -9.72
CA LYS A 90 9.67 2.48 -10.48
C LYS A 90 10.66 3.30 -9.66
N LYS A 91 10.16 4.22 -8.86
CA LYS A 91 11.00 5.17 -8.11
C LYS A 91 11.22 4.76 -6.65
N GLY A 92 10.30 4.02 -6.05
CA GLY A 92 10.41 3.49 -4.70
C GLY A 92 10.98 2.09 -4.66
N SER A 93 11.19 1.59 -3.46
CA SER A 93 11.67 0.22 -3.21
C SER A 93 10.62 -0.57 -2.47
N ARG A 94 10.21 -1.74 -3.00
CA ARG A 94 9.21 -2.64 -2.42
C ARG A 94 7.82 -1.98 -2.25
N LEU A 95 7.50 -0.98 -3.06
CA LEU A 95 6.23 -0.25 -3.07
C LEU A 95 5.31 -0.66 -4.23
N GLY A 96 5.55 -1.82 -4.86
CA GLY A 96 4.71 -2.35 -5.91
C GLY A 96 3.57 -3.23 -5.41
N GLY A 97 2.59 -3.47 -6.30
CA GLY A 97 1.44 -4.34 -6.04
C GLY A 97 0.66 -3.98 -4.77
N ASN A 98 0.23 -4.99 -4.04
CA ASN A 98 -0.58 -4.80 -2.83
C ASN A 98 0.11 -3.97 -1.75
N THR A 99 1.45 -3.95 -1.68
CA THR A 99 2.16 -3.11 -0.70
C THR A 99 1.91 -1.63 -0.96
N GLY A 100 1.98 -1.20 -2.21
CA GLY A 100 1.67 0.18 -2.60
C GLY A 100 0.22 0.55 -2.33
N GLN A 101 -0.71 -0.32 -2.71
CA GLN A 101 -2.14 -0.12 -2.46
C GLN A 101 -2.47 0.00 -0.97
N MET A 102 -1.88 -0.87 -0.14
CA MET A 102 -2.05 -0.79 1.32
C MET A 102 -1.42 0.46 1.92
N LEU A 103 -0.25 0.89 1.44
CA LEU A 103 0.34 2.16 1.86
C LEU A 103 -0.60 3.34 1.56
N LEU A 104 -1.16 3.43 0.35
CA LEU A 104 -2.11 4.48 -0.02
C LEU A 104 -3.35 4.45 0.87
N ARG A 105 -3.87 3.27 1.17
CA ARG A 105 -5.00 3.08 2.09
C ARG A 105 -4.68 3.56 3.51
N PHE A 106 -3.50 3.23 4.06
CA PHE A 106 -3.08 3.72 5.38
C PHE A 106 -2.88 5.24 5.42
N LEU A 107 -2.56 5.85 4.29
CA LEU A 107 -2.47 7.31 4.17
C LEU A 107 -3.83 7.99 3.96
N GLY A 108 -4.93 7.23 3.91
CA GLY A 108 -6.28 7.76 3.69
C GLY A 108 -6.57 8.17 2.25
N TRP A 109 -5.76 7.71 1.29
CA TRP A 109 -6.01 7.99 -0.12
C TRP A 109 -7.15 7.11 -0.67
N ASP A 110 -8.05 7.71 -1.45
CA ASP A 110 -9.21 7.01 -2.01
C ASP A 110 -8.81 6.14 -3.20
N GLY A 111 -8.65 4.84 -2.95
CA GLY A 111 -8.24 3.86 -3.94
C GLY A 111 -8.78 2.47 -3.63
N PHE A 112 -8.58 1.55 -4.57
CA PHE A 112 -8.98 0.15 -4.44
C PHE A 112 -7.78 -0.74 -4.06
N VAL A 113 -8.05 -1.92 -3.53
CA VAL A 113 -7.03 -2.94 -3.27
C VAL A 113 -7.40 -4.20 -4.02
N THR A 114 -6.49 -4.69 -4.87
CA THR A 114 -6.67 -5.93 -5.63
C THR A 114 -6.37 -7.16 -4.77
N SER A 115 -7.14 -7.31 -3.67
CA SER A 115 -7.12 -8.53 -2.87
C SER A 115 -7.66 -9.72 -3.67
N LYS A 116 -7.44 -10.94 -3.18
CA LYS A 116 -7.99 -12.14 -3.83
C LYS A 116 -9.51 -12.06 -4.00
N ASP A 117 -10.21 -11.56 -2.97
CA ASP A 117 -11.67 -11.44 -2.99
C ASP A 117 -12.13 -10.39 -4.00
N VAL A 118 -11.45 -9.24 -4.06
CA VAL A 118 -11.74 -8.20 -5.07
C VAL A 118 -11.51 -8.73 -6.48
N VAL A 119 -10.42 -9.44 -6.72
CA VAL A 119 -10.14 -10.05 -8.04
C VAL A 119 -11.19 -11.11 -8.39
N ALA A 120 -11.62 -11.94 -7.41
CA ALA A 120 -12.69 -12.91 -7.61
C ALA A 120 -14.00 -12.21 -8.02
N ALA A 121 -14.43 -11.18 -7.28
CA ALA A 121 -15.63 -10.40 -7.61
C ALA A 121 -15.58 -9.77 -9.00
N LEU A 122 -14.42 -9.20 -9.38
CA LEU A 122 -14.21 -8.63 -10.71
C LEU A 122 -14.36 -9.70 -11.82
N ARG A 123 -13.82 -10.89 -11.61
CA ARG A 123 -13.94 -11.99 -12.58
C ARG A 123 -15.37 -12.53 -12.65
N GLU A 124 -16.06 -12.66 -11.52
CA GLU A 124 -17.46 -13.05 -11.45
C GLU A 124 -18.38 -12.03 -12.13
N SER A 125 -18.03 -10.73 -12.09
CA SER A 125 -18.74 -9.70 -12.85
C SER A 125 -18.48 -9.73 -14.37
N GLY A 126 -17.67 -10.68 -14.84
CA GLY A 126 -17.37 -10.88 -16.25
C GLY A 126 -16.09 -10.18 -16.73
N LEU A 127 -15.28 -9.61 -15.84
CA LEU A 127 -14.02 -8.99 -16.22
C LEU A 127 -12.98 -10.07 -16.59
N ASP A 128 -12.56 -10.08 -17.86
CA ASP A 128 -11.53 -11.01 -18.37
C ASP A 128 -10.14 -10.56 -17.91
N ILE A 129 -9.72 -11.00 -16.72
CA ILE A 129 -8.42 -10.77 -16.10
C ILE A 129 -7.86 -12.07 -15.50
N ALA A 130 -6.54 -12.12 -15.33
CA ALA A 130 -5.89 -13.25 -14.68
C ALA A 130 -6.32 -13.39 -13.21
N GLU A 131 -6.19 -14.58 -12.64
CA GLU A 131 -6.45 -14.85 -11.21
C GLU A 131 -5.49 -14.05 -10.30
N THR A 132 -4.28 -13.79 -10.78
CA THR A 132 -3.32 -12.89 -10.13
C THR A 132 -2.92 -11.81 -11.14
N PRO A 133 -3.70 -10.71 -11.24
CA PRO A 133 -3.50 -9.69 -12.26
C PRO A 133 -2.25 -8.84 -11.94
N THR A 134 -1.20 -9.01 -12.73
CA THR A 134 0.05 -8.25 -12.64
C THR A 134 0.40 -7.54 -13.93
N SER A 135 -0.25 -7.93 -15.04
CA SER A 135 -0.02 -7.32 -16.34
C SER A 135 -0.60 -5.90 -16.40
N LYS A 136 0.07 -5.00 -17.14
CA LYS A 136 -0.46 -3.65 -17.37
C LYS A 136 -1.86 -3.67 -17.99
N LYS A 137 -2.14 -4.66 -18.84
CA LYS A 137 -3.44 -4.85 -19.50
C LYS A 137 -4.53 -5.16 -18.47
N ASP A 138 -4.29 -6.11 -17.55
CA ASP A 138 -5.26 -6.46 -16.52
C ASP A 138 -5.47 -5.33 -15.53
N LEU A 139 -4.39 -4.68 -15.10
CA LEU A 139 -4.47 -3.53 -14.19
C LEU A 139 -5.26 -2.36 -14.81
N ALA A 140 -5.08 -2.09 -16.11
CA ALA A 140 -5.87 -1.08 -16.82
C ALA A 140 -7.35 -1.46 -16.88
N LYS A 141 -7.69 -2.74 -17.11
CA LYS A 141 -9.08 -3.21 -17.07
C LYS A 141 -9.71 -3.03 -15.69
N ILE A 142 -8.96 -3.35 -14.63
CA ILE A 142 -9.41 -3.15 -13.24
C ILE A 142 -9.68 -1.68 -12.96
N GLN A 143 -8.74 -0.80 -13.30
CA GLN A 143 -8.93 0.66 -13.15
C GLN A 143 -10.16 1.14 -13.89
N ALA A 144 -10.36 0.70 -15.13
CA ALA A 144 -11.52 1.08 -15.94
C ALA A 144 -12.84 0.63 -15.30
N ALA A 145 -12.90 -0.58 -14.74
CA ALA A 145 -14.08 -1.10 -14.04
C ALA A 145 -14.42 -0.24 -12.81
N PHE A 146 -13.43 0.06 -11.96
CA PHE A 146 -13.63 0.92 -10.80
C PHE A 146 -14.02 2.35 -11.19
N ASN A 147 -13.45 2.90 -12.27
CA ASN A 147 -13.83 4.21 -12.79
C ASN A 147 -15.28 4.24 -13.27
N ALA A 148 -15.73 3.19 -13.98
CA ALA A 148 -17.13 3.06 -14.43
C ALA A 148 -18.08 3.02 -13.22
N TRP A 149 -17.81 2.16 -12.24
CA TRP A 149 -18.63 2.04 -11.03
C TRP A 149 -18.66 3.32 -10.21
N HIS A 150 -17.52 4.01 -10.09
CA HIS A 150 -17.48 5.34 -9.45
C HIS A 150 -18.37 6.34 -10.19
N GLY A 151 -18.31 6.37 -11.53
CA GLY A 151 -19.14 7.25 -12.37
C GLY A 151 -20.64 6.94 -12.27
N GLU A 152 -21.01 5.67 -12.14
CA GLU A 152 -22.41 5.23 -12.04
C GLU A 152 -23.01 5.48 -10.65
N THR A 153 -22.22 5.28 -9.58
CA THR A 153 -22.72 5.25 -8.20
C THR A 153 -22.37 6.49 -7.39
N GLY A 154 -21.33 7.22 -7.78
CA GLY A 154 -20.75 8.30 -6.98
C GLY A 154 -20.00 7.82 -5.73
N LEU A 155 -19.89 6.51 -5.50
CA LEU A 155 -19.23 5.96 -4.31
C LEU A 155 -17.70 6.11 -4.43
N PRO A 156 -17.00 6.41 -3.31
CA PRO A 156 -15.53 6.40 -3.27
C PRO A 156 -14.94 5.03 -3.68
N TYR A 157 -13.75 5.04 -4.29
CA TYR A 157 -13.06 3.81 -4.72
C TYR A 157 -12.80 2.85 -3.57
N VAL A 158 -12.48 3.35 -2.39
CA VAL A 158 -12.30 2.54 -1.18
C VAL A 158 -13.59 1.80 -0.80
N HIS A 159 -14.75 2.41 -0.95
CA HIS A 159 -16.04 1.76 -0.69
C HIS A 159 -16.36 0.70 -1.74
N LEU A 160 -16.17 1.01 -3.02
CA LEU A 160 -16.35 0.05 -4.11
C LEU A 160 -15.46 -1.18 -3.92
N SER A 161 -14.18 -0.95 -3.59
CA SER A 161 -13.24 -2.03 -3.27
C SER A 161 -13.70 -2.88 -2.08
N ARG A 162 -14.28 -2.25 -1.05
CA ARG A 162 -14.82 -2.97 0.11
C ARG A 162 -16.05 -3.80 -0.25
N ILE A 163 -16.97 -3.24 -1.05
CA ILE A 163 -18.16 -3.96 -1.55
C ILE A 163 -17.71 -5.21 -2.33
N CYS A 164 -16.78 -5.07 -3.27
CA CYS A 164 -16.22 -6.22 -4.01
C CYS A 164 -15.63 -7.27 -3.08
N ALA A 165 -14.82 -6.86 -2.10
CA ALA A 165 -14.22 -7.80 -1.17
C ALA A 165 -15.25 -8.55 -0.30
N MET A 166 -16.41 -7.95 -0.03
CA MET A 166 -17.49 -8.55 0.76
C MET A 166 -18.48 -9.35 -0.08
N SER A 167 -18.53 -9.15 -1.39
CA SER A 167 -19.41 -9.89 -2.30
C SER A 167 -18.83 -11.25 -2.71
N ALA A 168 -17.51 -11.42 -2.63
CA ALA A 168 -16.81 -12.67 -2.92
C ALA A 168 -16.47 -13.41 -1.62
N GLY A 169 -16.69 -14.74 -1.61
CA GLY A 169 -16.33 -15.59 -0.47
C GLY A 169 -17.50 -15.91 0.46
N ALA A 170 -17.18 -16.38 1.68
CA ALA A 170 -18.20 -16.78 2.65
C ALA A 170 -18.99 -15.56 3.15
N ASN A 171 -20.30 -15.56 2.91
CA ASN A 171 -21.19 -14.61 3.53
C ASN A 171 -21.27 -14.87 5.05
N TYR A 172 -20.69 -13.99 5.83
CA TYR A 172 -20.82 -14.04 7.29
C TYR A 172 -22.21 -13.53 7.70
N ALA A 173 -22.87 -14.26 8.61
CA ALA A 173 -24.09 -13.79 9.23
C ALA A 173 -23.86 -12.42 9.91
N ALA A 174 -24.90 -11.57 9.92
CA ALA A 174 -24.81 -10.21 10.46
C ALA A 174 -24.26 -10.15 11.90
N GLU A 175 -24.60 -11.15 12.72
CA GLU A 175 -24.10 -11.32 14.09
C GLU A 175 -22.58 -11.50 14.17
N LYS A 176 -22.00 -12.25 13.21
CA LYS A 176 -20.55 -12.47 13.14
C LYS A 176 -19.81 -11.23 12.65
N LEU A 177 -20.43 -10.47 11.73
CA LEU A 177 -19.90 -9.17 11.28
C LEU A 177 -19.91 -8.13 12.40
N ALA A 178 -20.96 -8.10 13.23
CA ALA A 178 -21.03 -7.23 14.40
C ALA A 178 -19.93 -7.54 15.44
N GLN A 179 -19.63 -8.83 15.65
CA GLN A 179 -18.55 -9.26 16.56
C GLN A 179 -17.15 -8.92 16.02
N MET A 180 -16.95 -8.91 14.70
CA MET A 180 -15.68 -8.53 14.07
C MET A 180 -15.45 -7.01 14.06
N GLY A 181 -16.52 -6.20 14.15
CA GLY A 181 -16.45 -4.73 14.21
C GLY A 181 -16.32 -4.15 15.64
N SER A 182 -16.49 -4.98 16.68
CA SER A 182 -16.40 -4.56 18.09
C SER A 182 -15.06 -4.96 18.76
N GLY A 183 -14.09 -5.43 18.00
CA GLY A 183 -12.71 -5.69 18.47
C GLY A 183 -11.89 -4.40 18.36
N GLU A 184 -11.98 -3.53 19.37
CA GLU A 184 -10.96 -2.54 19.70
C GLU A 184 -9.72 -3.20 20.32
#